data_ceeecf05644b65d3cbc3dd5df0979c97
#
_entry.id   ceeecf05644b65d3cbc3dd5df0979c97
#
_cell.length_a   1.000
_cell.length_b   1.000
_cell.length_c   1.000
_cell.angle_alpha   90.00
_cell.angle_beta   90.00
_cell.angle_gamma   90.00
#
_symmetry.space_group_name_H-M   'P 1'
#
loop_
_entity.id
_entity.type
_entity.pdbx_description
1 polymer ?
#
loop_
_entity_poly.entity_id
_entity_poly.type
_entity_poly.pdbx_seq_one_letter_code
_entity_poly.pdbx_strand_id
1 'polypeptide(L)'
;MKIRILLFFLFAFSYCATAQEKKLIPIEELQGGWSRRFIYDRQIIDQPLALQIPLMEAKDPEISVEFLKFKRQRKLSNWLSGLSTVLAFSTYLSKGSISDGFYWSAVGGVALANVYIGTVSNKHFNRALKRYNELTKAQMGIKLGSTGSVGIGITYPL
;
A
#
# COMPACT_ATOMS: atom_id res chain seq x y z
N MET A 1 -29.14 -6.39 44.41
CA MET A 1 -28.64 -7.61 43.72
C MET A 1 -28.62 -7.50 42.20
N LYS A 2 -29.65 -6.97 41.53
CA LYS A 2 -29.79 -6.87 40.05
C LYS A 2 -28.69 -6.04 39.37
N ILE A 3 -28.22 -4.93 39.96
CA ILE A 3 -27.19 -4.07 39.40
C ILE A 3 -25.81 -4.75 39.36
N ARG A 4 -25.46 -5.56 40.35
CA ARG A 4 -24.19 -6.28 40.40
C ARG A 4 -24.09 -7.36 39.31
N ILE A 5 -25.21 -7.99 38.99
CA ILE A 5 -25.28 -9.00 37.92
C ILE A 5 -25.14 -8.34 36.55
N LEU A 6 -25.76 -7.16 36.37
CA LEU A 6 -25.62 -6.39 35.11
C LEU A 6 -24.19 -5.91 34.87
N LEU A 7 -23.50 -5.44 35.93
CA LEU A 7 -22.09 -5.05 35.86
C LEU A 7 -21.18 -6.23 35.51
N PHE A 8 -21.46 -7.39 36.07
CA PHE A 8 -20.68 -8.61 35.77
C PHE A 8 -20.86 -9.06 34.33
N PHE A 9 -22.08 -8.98 33.76
CA PHE A 9 -22.33 -9.24 32.35
C PHE A 9 -21.64 -8.24 31.44
N LEU A 10 -21.64 -6.95 31.77
CA LEU A 10 -20.96 -5.91 31.00
C LEU A 10 -19.43 -6.16 30.98
N PHE A 11 -18.84 -6.56 32.09
CA PHE A 11 -17.42 -6.93 32.17
C PHE A 11 -17.12 -8.23 31.40
N ALA A 12 -17.97 -9.24 31.48
CA ALA A 12 -17.80 -10.50 30.76
C ALA A 12 -17.87 -10.30 29.23
N PHE A 13 -18.77 -9.44 28.76
CA PHE A 13 -18.84 -9.07 27.33
C PHE A 13 -17.60 -8.31 26.84
N SER A 14 -16.97 -7.50 27.69
CA SER A 14 -15.74 -6.79 27.34
C SER A 14 -14.55 -7.73 27.12
N TYR A 15 -14.50 -8.85 27.78
CA TYR A 15 -13.45 -9.87 27.58
C TYR A 15 -13.68 -10.76 26.34
N CYS A 16 -14.91 -10.92 25.88
CA CYS A 16 -15.20 -11.65 24.64
C CYS A 16 -14.90 -10.87 23.36
N ALA A 17 -14.68 -9.57 23.45
CA ALA A 17 -14.25 -8.72 22.34
C ALA A 17 -12.73 -8.80 22.10
N THR A 18 -12.06 -9.89 22.48
CA THR A 18 -10.70 -10.15 22.00
C THR A 18 -10.78 -10.28 20.50
N ALA A 19 -10.32 -9.23 19.84
CA ALA A 19 -10.29 -9.08 18.40
C ALA A 19 -9.75 -10.38 17.78
N GLN A 20 -10.57 -11.02 16.96
CA GLN A 20 -10.09 -12.09 16.09
C GLN A 20 -8.90 -11.53 15.32
N GLU A 21 -7.70 -11.96 15.66
CA GLU A 21 -6.51 -11.61 14.87
C GLU A 21 -6.75 -12.15 13.47
N LYS A 22 -7.12 -11.23 12.57
CA LYS A 22 -7.37 -11.57 11.17
C LYS A 22 -6.06 -12.11 10.60
N LYS A 23 -6.09 -13.35 10.14
CA LYS A 23 -4.94 -13.99 9.50
C LYS A 23 -4.56 -13.18 8.27
N LEU A 24 -3.37 -12.65 8.24
CA LEU A 24 -2.84 -11.96 7.07
C LEU A 24 -2.58 -12.96 5.95
N ILE A 25 -2.97 -12.60 4.73
CA ILE A 25 -2.75 -13.38 3.51
C ILE A 25 -1.59 -12.72 2.76
N PRO A 26 -0.57 -13.47 2.30
CA PRO A 26 0.54 -12.90 1.56
C PRO A 26 0.06 -12.25 0.27
N ILE A 27 0.71 -11.14 -0.10
CA ILE A 27 0.49 -10.48 -1.38
C ILE A 27 1.64 -10.89 -2.30
N GLU A 28 1.32 -11.56 -3.39
CA GLU A 28 2.30 -11.97 -4.40
C GLU A 28 2.31 -10.96 -5.55
N GLU A 29 3.50 -10.64 -6.06
CA GLU A 29 3.65 -9.81 -7.25
C GLU A 29 3.81 -10.70 -8.48
N LEU A 30 2.92 -10.53 -9.45
CA LEU A 30 3.04 -11.20 -10.76
C LEU A 30 4.10 -10.50 -11.59
N GLN A 31 5.14 -11.24 -11.92
CA GLN A 31 6.16 -10.79 -12.87
C GLN A 31 5.65 -11.03 -14.29
N GLY A 32 5.40 -9.97 -15.02
CA GLY A 32 5.03 -10.05 -16.42
C GLY A 32 4.16 -8.88 -16.89
N GLY A 33 4.55 -8.25 -17.99
CA GLY A 33 3.81 -7.19 -18.63
C GLY A 33 4.24 -5.77 -18.26
N TRP A 34 3.61 -4.80 -18.88
CA TRP A 34 3.91 -3.36 -18.72
C TRP A 34 3.37 -2.76 -17.42
N SER A 35 2.44 -3.45 -16.74
CA SER A 35 1.85 -3.04 -15.48
C SER A 35 2.12 -4.06 -14.39
N ARG A 36 2.37 -3.57 -13.18
CA ARG A 36 2.52 -4.41 -11.99
C ARG A 36 1.16 -4.94 -11.59
N ARG A 37 1.06 -6.26 -11.42
CA ARG A 37 -0.13 -6.97 -10.97
C ARG A 37 0.17 -7.69 -9.67
N PHE A 38 -0.83 -7.85 -8.84
CA PHE A 38 -0.72 -8.49 -7.53
C PHE A 38 -1.77 -9.57 -7.39
N ILE A 39 -1.44 -10.64 -6.68
CA ILE A 39 -2.40 -11.64 -6.25
C ILE A 39 -2.63 -11.46 -4.76
N TYR A 40 -3.86 -11.26 -4.36
CA TYR A 40 -4.30 -11.23 -2.97
C TYR A 40 -5.60 -12.00 -2.85
N ASP A 41 -5.66 -12.97 -1.93
CA ASP A 41 -6.82 -13.84 -1.71
C ASP A 41 -7.38 -14.45 -3.01
N ARG A 42 -6.49 -15.00 -3.86
CA ARG A 42 -6.80 -15.59 -5.18
C ARG A 42 -7.38 -14.62 -6.21
N GLN A 43 -7.38 -13.33 -5.93
CA GLN A 43 -7.83 -12.29 -6.85
C GLN A 43 -6.64 -11.56 -7.45
N ILE A 44 -6.72 -11.28 -8.75
CA ILE A 44 -5.73 -10.46 -9.44
C ILE A 44 -6.10 -8.99 -9.27
N ILE A 45 -5.17 -8.22 -8.76
CA ILE A 45 -5.31 -6.80 -8.50
C ILE A 45 -4.34 -6.04 -9.41
N ASP A 46 -4.88 -5.28 -10.35
CA ASP A 46 -4.08 -4.52 -11.32
C ASP A 46 -3.60 -3.17 -10.78
N GLN A 47 -4.21 -2.68 -9.70
CA GLN A 47 -3.88 -1.36 -9.15
C GLN A 47 -3.30 -1.46 -7.73
N PRO A 48 -2.08 -0.94 -7.49
CA PRO A 48 -1.47 -0.94 -6.15
C PRO A 48 -2.33 -0.25 -5.08
N LEU A 49 -3.14 0.74 -5.46
CA LEU A 49 -4.04 1.44 -4.54
C LEU A 49 -5.18 0.56 -4.00
N ALA A 50 -5.60 -0.46 -4.75
CA ALA A 50 -6.61 -1.42 -4.29
C ALA A 50 -6.10 -2.30 -3.13
N LEU A 51 -4.79 -2.42 -2.95
CA LEU A 51 -4.18 -3.09 -1.79
C LEU A 51 -4.22 -2.25 -0.50
N GLN A 52 -4.91 -1.10 -0.51
CA GLN A 52 -5.03 -0.26 0.68
C GLN A 52 -5.64 -1.01 1.86
N ILE A 53 -6.71 -1.76 1.63
CA ILE A 53 -7.43 -2.47 2.70
C ILE A 53 -6.51 -3.50 3.36
N PRO A 54 -5.94 -4.49 2.64
CA PRO A 54 -5.09 -5.49 3.28
C PRO A 54 -3.86 -4.89 3.97
N LEU A 55 -3.21 -3.88 3.36
CA LEU A 55 -2.04 -3.24 3.96
C LEU A 55 -2.38 -2.49 5.26
N MET A 56 -3.53 -1.81 5.33
CA MET A 56 -3.98 -1.12 6.54
C MET A 56 -4.50 -2.08 7.62
N GLU A 57 -5.03 -3.23 7.24
CA GLU A 57 -5.48 -4.27 8.17
C GLU A 57 -4.32 -4.92 8.95
N ALA A 58 -3.09 -4.84 8.46
CA ALA A 58 -1.91 -5.31 9.17
C ALA A 58 -1.65 -4.56 10.49
N LYS A 59 -2.26 -3.37 10.68
CA LYS A 59 -2.12 -2.50 11.87
C LYS A 59 -0.66 -2.18 12.25
N ASP A 60 0.26 -2.32 11.29
CA ASP A 60 1.66 -1.96 11.46
C ASP A 60 1.85 -0.48 11.08
N PRO A 61 2.44 0.34 11.97
CA PRO A 61 2.63 1.77 11.73
C PRO A 61 3.58 2.04 10.56
N GLU A 62 4.59 1.19 10.35
CA GLU A 62 5.56 1.34 9.26
C GLU A 62 4.87 1.14 7.90
N ILE A 63 4.06 0.08 7.77
CA ILE A 63 3.27 -0.18 6.56
C ILE A 63 2.34 0.99 6.27
N SER A 64 1.63 1.48 7.30
CA SER A 64 0.66 2.56 7.17
C SER A 64 1.33 3.86 6.70
N VAL A 65 2.47 4.23 7.30
CA VAL A 65 3.23 5.45 6.94
C VAL A 65 3.76 5.36 5.51
N GLU A 66 4.40 4.25 5.15
CA GLU A 66 4.97 4.06 3.81
C GLU A 66 3.88 4.03 2.72
N PHE A 67 2.76 3.37 2.99
CA PHE A 67 1.64 3.35 2.05
C PHE A 67 0.96 4.71 1.90
N LEU A 68 0.81 5.49 2.98
CA LEU A 68 0.28 6.85 2.91
C LEU A 68 1.20 7.80 2.11
N LYS A 69 2.53 7.68 2.26
CA LYS A 69 3.49 8.40 1.42
C LYS A 69 3.32 8.05 -0.06
N PHE A 70 3.22 6.76 -0.38
CA PHE A 70 2.92 6.29 -1.73
C PHE A 70 1.64 6.92 -2.28
N LYS A 71 0.54 6.85 -1.53
CA LYS A 71 -0.77 7.41 -1.93
C LYS A 71 -0.70 8.92 -2.19
N ARG A 72 -0.03 9.65 -1.30
CA ARG A 72 0.17 11.11 -1.45
C ARG A 72 0.96 11.46 -2.71
N GLN A 73 2.05 10.75 -2.97
CA GLN A 73 2.89 10.97 -4.15
C GLN A 73 2.15 10.60 -5.44
N ARG A 74 1.37 9.53 -5.42
CA ARG A 74 0.55 9.13 -6.57
C ARG A 74 -0.51 10.19 -6.89
N LYS A 75 -1.16 10.75 -5.85
CA LYS A 75 -2.09 11.88 -6.02
C LYS A 75 -1.40 13.09 -6.64
N LEU A 76 -0.19 13.43 -6.18
CA LEU A 76 0.60 14.53 -6.72
C LEU A 76 0.97 14.30 -8.19
N SER A 77 1.42 13.09 -8.55
CA SER A 77 1.72 12.73 -9.94
C SER A 77 0.50 12.86 -10.86
N ASN A 78 -0.67 12.40 -10.40
CA ASN A 78 -1.91 12.53 -11.16
C ASN A 78 -2.30 14.01 -11.36
N TRP A 79 -2.11 14.84 -10.34
CA TRP A 79 -2.36 16.27 -10.42
C TRP A 79 -1.41 16.97 -11.43
N LEU A 80 -0.11 16.64 -11.36
CA LEU A 80 0.88 17.14 -12.33
C LEU A 80 0.58 16.71 -13.77
N SER A 81 0.14 15.46 -13.96
CA SER A 81 -0.28 14.98 -15.28
C SER A 81 -1.48 15.74 -15.81
N GLY A 82 -2.46 16.04 -14.95
CA GLY A 82 -3.61 16.88 -15.30
C GLY A 82 -3.17 18.28 -15.71
N LEU A 83 -2.27 18.91 -14.95
CA LEU A 83 -1.73 20.23 -15.28
C LEU A 83 -1.01 20.23 -16.63
N SER A 84 -0.19 19.20 -16.90
CA SER A 84 0.49 19.03 -18.19
C SER A 84 -0.49 18.97 -19.37
N THR A 85 -1.60 18.24 -19.19
CA THR A 85 -2.66 18.15 -20.20
C THR A 85 -3.31 19.52 -20.46
N VAL A 86 -3.59 20.28 -19.40
CA VAL A 86 -4.16 21.65 -19.52
C VAL A 86 -3.17 22.57 -20.24
N LEU A 87 -1.88 22.52 -19.90
CA LEU A 87 -0.85 23.30 -20.59
C LEU A 87 -0.76 22.96 -22.08
N ALA A 88 -0.73 21.65 -22.41
CA ALA A 88 -0.70 21.22 -23.81
C ALA A 88 -1.92 21.72 -24.60
N PHE A 89 -3.10 21.64 -23.99
CA PHE A 89 -4.34 22.09 -24.60
C PHE A 89 -4.39 23.63 -24.77
N SER A 90 -3.95 24.38 -23.75
CA SER A 90 -3.89 25.84 -23.81
C SER A 90 -2.94 26.34 -24.92
N THR A 91 -1.82 25.65 -25.10
CA THR A 91 -0.86 25.97 -26.20
C THR A 91 -1.48 25.77 -27.58
N TYR A 92 -2.24 24.69 -27.75
CA TYR A 92 -2.97 24.41 -28.97
C TYR A 92 -4.01 25.50 -29.29
N LEU A 93 -4.74 25.99 -28.27
CA LEU A 93 -5.73 27.05 -28.44
C LEU A 93 -5.12 28.44 -28.69
N SER A 94 -3.92 28.70 -28.14
CA SER A 94 -3.26 30.02 -28.20
C SER A 94 -2.57 30.32 -29.55
N LYS A 95 -2.64 29.40 -30.51
CA LYS A 95 -2.14 29.55 -31.89
C LYS A 95 -0.79 30.31 -32.01
N GLY A 96 0.20 29.88 -31.21
CA GLY A 96 1.57 30.38 -31.33
C GLY A 96 1.92 31.63 -30.50
N SER A 97 1.07 32.05 -29.56
CA SER A 97 1.41 33.13 -28.61
C SER A 97 2.39 32.70 -27.50
N ILE A 98 2.61 31.39 -27.32
CA ILE A 98 3.55 30.82 -26.35
C ILE A 98 4.83 30.44 -27.10
N SER A 99 5.99 30.87 -26.59
CA SER A 99 7.27 30.50 -27.23
C SER A 99 7.54 29.01 -27.08
N ASP A 100 8.07 28.40 -28.16
CA ASP A 100 8.42 26.97 -28.18
C ASP A 100 9.36 26.57 -27.02
N GLY A 101 10.31 27.44 -26.70
CA GLY A 101 11.25 27.22 -25.61
C GLY A 101 10.56 27.12 -24.25
N PHE A 102 9.58 27.96 -23.96
CA PHE A 102 8.80 27.87 -22.72
C PHE A 102 7.95 26.58 -22.67
N TYR A 103 7.29 26.26 -23.77
CA TYR A 103 6.47 25.04 -23.87
C TYR A 103 7.30 23.79 -23.59
N TRP A 104 8.42 23.59 -24.31
CA TRP A 104 9.25 22.40 -24.11
C TRP A 104 9.88 22.34 -22.73
N SER A 105 10.25 23.49 -22.15
CA SER A 105 10.76 23.54 -20.77
C SER A 105 9.70 23.13 -19.75
N ALA A 106 8.47 23.61 -19.89
CA ALA A 106 7.38 23.29 -19.00
C ALA A 106 6.96 21.80 -19.10
N VAL A 107 6.74 21.31 -20.32
CA VAL A 107 6.34 19.91 -20.56
C VAL A 107 7.47 18.95 -20.15
N GLY A 108 8.71 19.25 -20.52
CA GLY A 108 9.88 18.45 -20.14
C GLY A 108 10.09 18.42 -18.62
N GLY A 109 9.96 19.58 -17.96
CA GLY A 109 10.06 19.69 -16.51
C GLY A 109 9.00 18.85 -15.78
N VAL A 110 7.73 18.91 -16.23
CA VAL A 110 6.65 18.09 -15.67
C VAL A 110 6.88 16.60 -15.92
N ALA A 111 7.37 16.22 -17.10
CA ALA A 111 7.69 14.83 -17.42
C ALA A 111 8.78 14.27 -16.47
N LEU A 112 9.88 15.00 -16.29
CA LEU A 112 10.95 14.63 -15.37
C LEU A 112 10.46 14.54 -13.92
N ALA A 113 9.64 15.51 -13.47
CA ALA A 113 9.04 15.48 -12.15
C ALA A 113 8.16 14.24 -11.94
N ASN A 114 7.35 13.86 -12.93
CA ASN A 114 6.52 12.67 -12.87
C ASN A 114 7.33 11.37 -12.79
N VAL A 115 8.42 11.25 -13.55
CA VAL A 115 9.33 10.10 -13.48
C VAL A 115 9.96 10.01 -12.10
N TYR A 116 10.45 11.12 -11.55
CA TYR A 116 11.04 11.16 -10.21
C TYR A 116 10.02 10.77 -9.14
N ILE A 117 8.84 11.41 -9.14
CA ILE A 117 7.76 11.10 -8.17
C ILE A 117 7.32 9.64 -8.30
N GLY A 118 7.18 9.13 -9.52
CA GLY A 118 6.83 7.74 -9.78
C GLY A 118 7.85 6.76 -9.18
N THR A 119 9.14 7.05 -9.37
CA THR A 119 10.22 6.21 -8.82
C THR A 119 10.22 6.21 -7.29
N VAL A 120 10.11 7.39 -6.67
CA VAL A 120 10.07 7.52 -5.20
C VAL A 120 8.80 6.87 -4.63
N SER A 121 7.66 7.10 -5.28
CA SER A 121 6.38 6.48 -4.93
C SER A 121 6.47 4.94 -4.92
N ASN A 122 7.04 4.35 -5.97
CA ASN A 122 7.21 2.91 -6.06
C ASN A 122 8.14 2.36 -4.96
N LYS A 123 9.19 3.10 -4.55
CA LYS A 123 10.05 2.70 -3.41
C LYS A 123 9.25 2.60 -2.11
N HIS A 124 8.38 3.57 -1.83
CA HIS A 124 7.52 3.55 -0.64
C HIS A 124 6.54 2.37 -0.67
N PHE A 125 5.91 2.14 -1.82
CA PHE A 125 5.02 1.00 -1.98
C PHE A 125 5.74 -0.34 -1.77
N ASN A 126 6.93 -0.50 -2.35
CA ASN A 126 7.72 -1.73 -2.21
C ASN A 126 8.14 -1.99 -0.75
N ARG A 127 8.47 -0.93 0.02
CA ARG A 127 8.76 -1.07 1.45
C ARG A 127 7.55 -1.54 2.23
N ALA A 128 6.39 -0.91 1.99
CA ALA A 128 5.14 -1.33 2.63
C ALA A 128 4.78 -2.78 2.31
N LEU A 129 4.89 -3.19 1.04
CA LEU A 129 4.61 -4.55 0.59
C LEU A 129 5.58 -5.57 1.19
N LYS A 130 6.88 -5.26 1.19
CA LYS A 130 7.91 -6.12 1.78
C LYS A 130 7.63 -6.34 3.27
N ARG A 131 7.42 -5.25 4.02
CA ARG A 131 7.12 -5.32 5.46
C ARG A 131 5.86 -6.12 5.75
N TYR A 132 4.79 -5.92 4.96
CA TYR A 132 3.56 -6.69 5.06
C TYR A 132 3.81 -8.20 4.89
N ASN A 133 4.54 -8.59 3.85
CA ASN A 133 4.85 -9.99 3.58
C ASN A 133 5.78 -10.61 4.65
N GLU A 134 6.67 -9.83 5.25
CA GLU A 134 7.48 -10.26 6.40
C GLU A 134 6.61 -10.58 7.61
N LEU A 135 5.63 -9.71 7.96
CA LEU A 135 4.67 -9.96 9.03
C LEU A 135 3.82 -11.20 8.76
N THR A 136 3.37 -11.36 7.52
CA THR A 136 2.59 -12.54 7.12
C THR A 136 3.39 -13.83 7.29
N LYS A 137 4.67 -13.84 6.91
CA LYS A 137 5.57 -14.98 7.10
C LYS A 137 5.81 -15.27 8.58
N ALA A 138 6.01 -14.23 9.40
CA ALA A 138 6.18 -14.38 10.83
C ALA A 138 4.94 -15.01 11.50
N GLN A 139 3.73 -14.58 11.13
CA GLN A 139 2.50 -15.20 11.63
C GLN A 139 2.35 -16.66 11.20
N MET A 140 2.75 -17.02 9.98
CA MET A 140 2.74 -18.41 9.53
C MET A 140 3.77 -19.27 10.27
N GLY A 141 4.98 -18.74 10.50
CA GLY A 141 6.05 -19.44 11.22
C GLY A 141 5.69 -19.74 12.68
N ILE A 142 5.03 -18.83 13.37
CA ILE A 142 4.57 -19.03 14.76
C ILE A 142 3.52 -20.15 14.84
N LYS A 143 2.63 -20.28 13.86
CA LYS A 143 1.60 -21.34 13.85
C LYS A 143 2.14 -22.72 13.57
N LEU A 144 3.20 -22.87 12.80
CA LEU A 144 3.86 -24.16 12.55
C LEU A 144 4.58 -24.69 13.79
N GLY A 145 5.00 -23.81 14.73
CA GLY A 145 5.60 -24.17 16.01
C GLY A 145 4.59 -24.54 17.12
N SER A 146 3.30 -24.27 16.95
CA SER A 146 2.27 -24.46 17.98
C SER A 146 1.70 -25.87 18.06
N THR A 147 2.02 -26.78 17.16
CA THR A 147 1.60 -28.18 17.23
C THR A 147 2.62 -29.02 18.00
N GLY A 148 2.67 -28.87 19.32
CA GLY A 148 3.17 -29.90 20.23
C GLY A 148 4.65 -29.98 20.52
N SER A 149 5.52 -29.10 20.01
CA SER A 149 6.90 -28.97 20.49
C SER A 149 7.36 -27.51 20.37
N VAL A 150 7.83 -26.95 21.47
CA VAL A 150 8.51 -25.65 21.49
C VAL A 150 9.88 -25.82 20.82
N GLY A 151 9.89 -25.79 19.50
CA GLY A 151 11.11 -25.76 18.70
C GLY A 151 11.25 -24.38 18.07
N ILE A 152 12.14 -23.55 18.60
CA ILE A 152 12.59 -22.35 17.92
C ILE A 152 13.49 -22.80 16.77
N GLY A 153 12.90 -23.06 15.61
CA GLY A 153 13.62 -23.37 14.38
C GLY A 153 13.99 -22.09 13.65
N ILE A 154 15.25 -21.67 13.69
CA ILE A 154 15.78 -20.65 12.81
C ILE A 154 16.13 -21.35 11.49
N THR A 155 15.30 -21.22 10.48
CA THR A 155 15.60 -21.71 9.12
C THR A 155 16.38 -20.63 8.38
N TYR A 156 17.67 -20.86 8.14
CA TYR A 156 18.43 -20.09 7.17
C TYR A 156 18.13 -20.64 5.77
N PRO A 157 17.80 -19.81 4.79
CA PRO A 157 17.78 -20.24 3.38
C PRO A 157 19.21 -20.46 2.91
N LEU A 158 19.46 -21.64 2.37
CA LEU A 158 20.64 -21.95 1.56
C LEU A 158 20.50 -21.32 0.17
#